data_56d43555d5b7ccf1ec397fd1b2150eb8
#
_entry.id   56d43555d5b7ccf1ec397fd1b2150eb8
#
_cell.length_a   1.000
_cell.length_b   1.000
_cell.length_c   1.000
_cell.angle_alpha   90.00
_cell.angle_beta   90.00
_cell.angle_gamma   90.00
#
_symmetry.space_group_name_H-M   'P 1'
#
loop_
_entity.id
_entity.type
_entity.pdbx_description
1 polymer ?
#
loop_
_entity_poly.entity_id
_entity_poly.type
_entity_poly.pdbx_seq_one_letter_code
_entity_poly.pdbx_strand_id
1 'polypeptide(L)'
;MGTGGTENMVVDIASVQAESNEVCIFVINDWVEEYMLKKLNPKCKVELIGRKPGSKNLLPLIQLNWRLWRYSPEILHLHSSRSVDCIKVCRNKPMVRTIHGLGNSSGEYPIYRQLISISQAVADFTKDQGFESVVIPNGIRVDLIRHSASKKFDDGKLHFIQVSRLEMAAKAQDVLIKALAKVKNAGVTNFQMHFVGDGEDYDYLNDLCRQLNVEDLVTFEGRWEQQKIYSLLTNYDLFIQPSRNEGFGLTIAEAMAAKVPVLVSDIPAPMEVIDDGRLGLSFENENPADCAEKLLSFIRNGRNDKQVEDAYQYVKSHYDVSVTARKYIEVYKSILKE
;
A
#
# COMPACT_ATOMS: atom_id res chain seq x y z
N MET A 1 0.79 16.34 1.50
CA MET A 1 0.11 15.03 1.61
C MET A 1 -0.22 14.60 0.19
N GLY A 2 0.43 13.58 -0.28
CA GLY A 2 0.27 13.04 -1.63
C GLY A 2 -0.84 12.00 -1.72
N THR A 3 -0.89 11.28 -2.84
CA THR A 3 -1.84 10.20 -3.10
C THR A 3 -1.18 8.81 -3.02
N GLY A 4 -0.05 8.71 -2.32
CA GLY A 4 0.61 7.42 -2.08
C GLY A 4 -0.20 6.49 -1.17
N GLY A 5 0.18 5.21 -1.13
CA GLY A 5 -0.51 4.22 -0.28
C GLY A 5 -0.53 4.59 1.20
N THR A 6 0.59 5.11 1.71
CA THR A 6 0.70 5.55 3.11
C THR A 6 -0.28 6.67 3.45
N GLU A 7 -0.36 7.70 2.60
CA GLU A 7 -1.25 8.84 2.84
C GLU A 7 -2.72 8.45 2.75
N ASN A 8 -3.09 7.63 1.77
CA ASN A 8 -4.44 7.08 1.66
C ASN A 8 -4.82 6.30 2.92
N MET A 9 -3.95 5.42 3.39
CA MET A 9 -4.17 4.62 4.60
C MET A 9 -4.34 5.52 5.84
N VAL A 10 -3.51 6.55 6.02
CA VAL A 10 -3.64 7.50 7.15
C VAL A 10 -4.98 8.20 7.13
N VAL A 11 -5.43 8.68 5.95
CA VAL A 11 -6.73 9.33 5.77
C VAL A 11 -7.87 8.37 6.09
N ASP A 12 -7.80 7.13 5.63
CA ASP A 12 -8.84 6.13 5.86
C ASP A 12 -8.94 5.74 7.35
N ILE A 13 -7.81 5.50 8.01
CA ILE A 13 -7.76 5.20 9.45
C ILE A 13 -8.28 6.39 10.28
N ALA A 14 -7.80 7.61 9.99
CA ALA A 14 -8.23 8.81 10.70
C ALA A 14 -9.74 9.06 10.53
N SER A 15 -10.28 8.79 9.33
CA SER A 15 -11.71 8.92 9.06
C SER A 15 -12.55 7.96 9.90
N VAL A 16 -12.14 6.72 10.07
CA VAL A 16 -12.82 5.74 10.93
C VAL A 16 -12.68 6.12 12.40
N GLN A 17 -11.49 6.52 12.84
CA GLN A 17 -11.24 6.92 14.23
C GLN A 17 -12.06 8.15 14.63
N ALA A 18 -12.27 9.10 13.70
CA ALA A 18 -13.03 10.32 13.94
C ALA A 18 -14.56 10.07 14.17
N GLU A 19 -15.05 8.87 13.92
CA GLU A 19 -16.44 8.53 14.26
C GLU A 19 -16.71 8.58 15.77
N SER A 20 -15.71 8.18 16.57
CA SER A 20 -15.83 8.01 18.03
C SER A 20 -14.78 8.76 18.85
N ASN A 21 -13.82 9.43 18.21
CA ASN A 21 -12.75 10.16 18.87
C ASN A 21 -12.57 11.54 18.24
N GLU A 22 -11.95 12.46 18.96
CA GLU A 22 -11.50 13.72 18.39
C GLU A 22 -10.16 13.50 17.70
N VAL A 23 -10.15 13.64 16.36
CA VAL A 23 -8.96 13.40 15.53
C VAL A 23 -8.58 14.66 14.77
N CYS A 24 -7.28 15.00 14.77
CA CYS A 24 -6.75 16.08 13.98
C CYS A 24 -5.49 15.65 13.23
N ILE A 25 -5.49 15.80 11.91
CA ILE A 25 -4.34 15.55 11.05
C ILE A 25 -3.55 16.86 10.90
N PHE A 26 -2.27 16.85 11.28
CA PHE A 26 -1.34 17.95 11.03
C PHE A 26 -0.51 17.63 9.78
N VAL A 27 -0.74 18.36 8.69
CA VAL A 27 0.04 18.23 7.45
C VAL A 27 1.16 19.28 7.47
N ILE A 28 2.39 18.82 7.68
CA ILE A 28 3.55 19.72 7.84
C ILE A 28 3.98 20.31 6.49
N ASN A 29 3.99 19.50 5.43
CA ASN A 29 4.42 19.91 4.10
C ASN A 29 3.46 20.94 3.45
N ASP A 30 3.95 21.66 2.45
CA ASP A 30 3.21 22.69 1.72
C ASP A 30 2.33 22.14 0.58
N TRP A 31 2.46 20.86 0.26
CA TRP A 31 1.72 20.22 -0.81
C TRP A 31 0.65 19.28 -0.26
N VAL A 32 -0.59 19.48 -0.69
CA VAL A 32 -1.75 18.67 -0.31
C VAL A 32 -2.65 18.50 -1.53
N GLU A 33 -2.94 17.27 -1.88
CA GLU A 33 -3.92 16.94 -2.90
C GLU A 33 -5.34 17.20 -2.38
N GLU A 34 -6.13 17.99 -3.10
CA GLU A 34 -7.50 18.34 -2.72
C GLU A 34 -8.39 17.10 -2.57
N TYR A 35 -8.17 16.09 -3.41
CA TYR A 35 -8.84 14.80 -3.34
C TYR A 35 -8.71 14.14 -1.96
N MET A 36 -7.52 14.21 -1.33
CA MET A 36 -7.27 13.62 -0.02
C MET A 36 -8.06 14.33 1.08
N LEU A 37 -8.26 15.64 0.98
CA LEU A 37 -9.08 16.40 1.92
C LEU A 37 -10.56 16.06 1.76
N LYS A 38 -11.04 15.89 0.54
CA LYS A 38 -12.44 15.51 0.24
C LYS A 38 -12.80 14.10 0.72
N LYS A 39 -11.80 13.22 0.80
CA LYS A 39 -11.95 11.83 1.27
C LYS A 39 -12.12 11.71 2.79
N LEU A 40 -11.64 12.70 3.55
CA LEU A 40 -11.67 12.68 5.01
C LEU A 40 -13.10 12.75 5.55
N ASN A 41 -13.34 12.03 6.65
CA ASN A 41 -14.56 12.21 7.45
C ASN A 41 -14.67 13.67 7.92
N PRO A 42 -15.82 14.35 7.73
CA PRO A 42 -16.00 15.75 8.13
C PRO A 42 -15.74 16.03 9.61
N LYS A 43 -15.80 15.02 10.47
CA LYS A 43 -15.46 15.14 11.90
C LYS A 43 -13.96 15.23 12.15
N CYS A 44 -13.13 14.79 11.19
CA CYS A 44 -11.67 14.87 11.31
C CYS A 44 -11.20 16.29 11.03
N LYS A 45 -10.52 16.92 12.00
CA LYS A 45 -9.90 18.23 11.81
C LYS A 45 -8.63 18.09 10.98
N VAL A 46 -8.30 19.11 10.19
CA VAL A 46 -7.06 19.17 9.41
C VAL A 46 -6.38 20.51 9.63
N GLU A 47 -5.11 20.47 10.00
CA GLU A 47 -4.26 21.64 10.19
C GLU A 47 -3.14 21.64 9.14
N LEU A 48 -3.25 22.54 8.16
CA LEU A 48 -2.24 22.71 7.12
C LEU A 48 -1.17 23.71 7.59
N ILE A 49 0.09 23.26 7.62
CA ILE A 49 1.22 24.05 8.10
C ILE A 49 1.97 24.74 6.95
N GLY A 50 2.01 24.11 5.79
CA GLY A 50 2.55 24.72 4.57
C GLY A 50 4.07 24.91 4.60
N ARG A 51 4.84 24.03 5.24
CA ARG A 51 6.30 24.12 5.29
C ARG A 51 6.91 23.48 4.05
N LYS A 52 7.63 24.28 3.25
CA LYS A 52 8.40 23.77 2.10
C LYS A 52 9.52 22.84 2.56
N PRO A 53 9.75 21.69 1.91
CA PRO A 53 10.90 20.83 2.19
C PRO A 53 12.21 21.61 2.11
N GLY A 54 13.13 21.35 3.06
CA GLY A 54 14.42 22.06 3.13
C GLY A 54 14.37 23.54 3.54
N SER A 55 13.20 24.11 3.79
CA SER A 55 13.06 25.52 4.16
C SER A 55 13.73 25.84 5.50
N LYS A 56 14.50 26.93 5.55
CA LYS A 56 15.07 27.51 6.77
C LYS A 56 14.09 28.44 7.50
N ASN A 57 12.90 28.70 6.92
CA ASN A 57 11.88 29.53 7.57
C ASN A 57 11.31 28.80 8.79
N LEU A 58 11.39 29.42 9.95
CA LEU A 58 10.92 28.88 11.22
C LEU A 58 9.44 29.19 11.51
N LEU A 59 8.82 30.15 10.78
CA LEU A 59 7.42 30.54 11.03
C LEU A 59 6.45 29.36 10.94
N PRO A 60 6.52 28.48 9.94
CA PRO A 60 5.64 27.30 9.90
C PRO A 60 5.84 26.36 11.11
N LEU A 61 7.07 26.24 11.62
CA LEU A 61 7.34 25.43 12.82
C LEU A 61 6.78 26.07 14.10
N ILE A 62 6.85 27.39 14.22
CA ILE A 62 6.22 28.14 15.32
C ILE A 62 4.70 27.94 15.24
N GLN A 63 4.11 28.08 14.07
CA GLN A 63 2.68 27.86 13.82
C GLN A 63 2.24 26.42 14.16
N LEU A 64 3.02 25.42 13.72
CA LEU A 64 2.78 24.01 14.08
C LEU A 64 2.70 23.83 15.59
N ASN A 65 3.73 24.31 16.29
CA ASN A 65 3.84 24.14 17.74
C ASN A 65 2.76 24.90 18.50
N TRP A 66 2.40 26.12 18.06
CA TRP A 66 1.32 26.88 18.66
C TRP A 66 -0.04 26.20 18.49
N ARG A 67 -0.36 25.71 17.27
CA ARG A 67 -1.59 24.98 16.98
C ARG A 67 -1.65 23.66 17.75
N LEU A 68 -0.55 22.93 17.82
CA LEU A 68 -0.43 21.68 18.56
C LEU A 68 -0.63 21.89 20.07
N TRP A 69 -0.02 22.94 20.63
CA TRP A 69 -0.21 23.34 22.03
C TRP A 69 -1.68 23.69 22.31
N ARG A 70 -2.30 24.46 21.42
CA ARG A 70 -3.71 24.84 21.55
C ARG A 70 -4.67 23.65 21.43
N TYR A 71 -4.37 22.70 20.55
CA TYR A 71 -5.15 21.48 20.37
C TYR A 71 -5.00 20.55 21.58
N SER A 72 -3.83 20.52 22.19
CA SER A 72 -3.49 19.73 23.38
C SER A 72 -3.87 18.24 23.28
N PRO A 73 -3.31 17.48 22.32
CA PRO A 73 -3.67 16.09 22.13
C PRO A 73 -3.30 15.23 23.33
N GLU A 74 -4.04 14.14 23.55
CA GLU A 74 -3.67 13.11 24.52
C GLU A 74 -2.54 12.22 23.99
N ILE A 75 -2.53 11.94 22.69
CA ILE A 75 -1.51 11.14 21.99
C ILE A 75 -1.11 11.83 20.69
N LEU A 76 0.17 11.73 20.36
CA LEU A 76 0.74 12.14 19.08
C LEU A 76 1.10 10.87 18.29
N HIS A 77 0.49 10.68 17.14
CA HIS A 77 0.83 9.59 16.24
C HIS A 77 1.53 10.11 14.98
N LEU A 78 2.75 9.62 14.75
CA LEU A 78 3.61 10.08 13.66
C LEU A 78 3.76 9.01 12.58
N HIS A 79 3.59 9.41 11.31
CA HIS A 79 3.66 8.52 10.15
C HIS A 79 4.86 8.79 9.23
N SER A 80 5.57 9.91 9.40
CA SER A 80 6.79 10.20 8.64
C SER A 80 8.01 10.32 9.54
N SER A 81 9.15 9.83 9.04
CA SER A 81 10.45 10.00 9.70
C SER A 81 10.76 11.48 9.87
N ARG A 82 11.51 11.81 10.95
CA ARG A 82 11.95 13.17 11.29
C ARG A 82 10.84 14.19 11.55
N SER A 83 9.56 13.82 11.48
CA SER A 83 8.46 14.73 11.84
C SER A 83 8.51 15.11 13.32
N VAL A 84 9.04 14.24 14.17
CA VAL A 84 9.27 14.50 15.60
C VAL A 84 10.24 15.67 15.83
N ASP A 85 11.18 15.92 14.93
CA ASP A 85 12.12 17.04 15.02
C ASP A 85 11.43 18.40 14.92
N CYS A 86 10.27 18.45 14.27
CA CYS A 86 9.45 19.64 14.13
C CYS A 86 8.62 19.96 15.38
N ILE A 87 8.45 18.98 16.29
CA ILE A 87 7.61 19.08 17.48
C ILE A 87 8.46 19.50 18.67
N LYS A 88 8.14 20.66 19.28
CA LYS A 88 8.86 21.21 20.44
C LYS A 88 7.98 21.32 21.68
N VAL A 89 6.65 21.26 21.49
CA VAL A 89 5.65 21.28 22.57
C VAL A 89 5.01 19.89 22.71
N CYS A 90 4.23 19.68 23.76
CA CYS A 90 3.54 18.40 24.02
C CYS A 90 4.47 17.19 24.10
N ARG A 91 5.76 17.38 24.37
CA ARG A 91 6.75 16.30 24.49
C ARG A 91 6.56 15.41 25.73
N ASN A 92 5.75 15.85 26.66
CA ASN A 92 5.29 15.07 27.81
C ASN A 92 4.11 14.14 27.47
N LYS A 93 3.57 14.26 26.27
CA LYS A 93 2.50 13.37 25.79
C LYS A 93 3.09 12.12 25.15
N PRO A 94 2.42 10.97 25.27
CA PRO A 94 2.85 9.76 24.59
C PRO A 94 2.92 9.96 23.07
N MET A 95 4.01 9.53 22.47
CA MET A 95 4.21 9.53 21.02
C MET A 95 4.22 8.10 20.50
N VAL A 96 3.49 7.88 19.43
CA VAL A 96 3.43 6.60 18.69
C VAL A 96 4.01 6.81 17.30
N ARG A 97 4.70 5.82 16.76
CA ARG A 97 5.26 5.86 15.42
C ARG A 97 4.84 4.63 14.64
N THR A 98 4.22 4.82 13.46
CA THR A 98 4.04 3.73 12.49
C THR A 98 5.19 3.70 11.50
N ILE A 99 5.79 2.52 11.34
CA ILE A 99 6.88 2.21 10.41
C ILE A 99 6.24 1.62 9.15
N HIS A 100 6.36 2.32 8.01
CA HIS A 100 5.66 2.00 6.77
C HIS A 100 6.47 1.21 5.75
N GLY A 101 7.67 0.76 6.08
CA GLY A 101 8.48 0.00 5.14
C GLY A 101 9.86 -0.32 5.68
N LEU A 102 10.58 -1.09 4.89
CA LEU A 102 11.95 -1.46 5.15
C LEU A 102 12.91 -0.30 4.82
N GLY A 103 14.05 -0.22 5.51
CA GLY A 103 15.06 0.82 5.25
C GLY A 103 14.85 2.14 6.00
N ASN A 104 13.91 2.23 6.94
CA ASN A 104 13.75 3.41 7.79
C ASN A 104 14.90 3.55 8.79
N SER A 105 15.34 4.79 9.04
CA SER A 105 16.33 5.10 10.09
C SER A 105 15.71 4.90 11.47
N SER A 106 16.40 4.16 12.33
CA SER A 106 15.97 3.86 13.72
C SER A 106 16.42 4.90 14.76
N GLY A 107 17.20 5.90 14.35
CA GLY A 107 17.79 6.86 15.30
C GLY A 107 16.78 7.67 16.14
N GLU A 108 15.55 7.80 15.67
CA GLU A 108 14.45 8.49 16.39
C GLU A 108 13.58 7.53 17.24
N TYR A 109 13.72 6.20 17.09
CA TYR A 109 12.82 5.22 17.72
C TYR A 109 12.77 5.31 19.24
N PRO A 110 13.87 5.59 19.98
CA PRO A 110 13.81 5.75 21.43
C PRO A 110 12.91 6.87 21.94
N ILE A 111 12.50 7.80 21.09
CA ILE A 111 11.62 8.93 21.46
C ILE A 111 10.17 8.47 21.62
N TYR A 112 9.79 7.39 20.94
CA TYR A 112 8.40 6.93 20.90
C TYR A 112 8.09 5.98 22.04
N ARG A 113 6.92 6.16 22.63
CA ARG A 113 6.40 5.25 23.66
C ARG A 113 6.05 3.88 23.06
N GLN A 114 5.59 3.88 21.80
CA GLN A 114 5.26 2.66 21.06
C GLN A 114 5.61 2.80 19.60
N LEU A 115 6.28 1.77 19.06
CA LEU A 115 6.46 1.58 17.63
C LEU A 115 5.40 0.60 17.11
N ILE A 116 4.88 0.87 15.93
CA ILE A 116 3.91 0.01 15.23
C ILE A 116 4.48 -0.32 13.87
N SER A 117 4.54 -1.59 13.52
CA SER A 117 4.95 -2.09 12.21
C SER A 117 3.74 -2.54 11.41
N ILE A 118 3.72 -2.21 10.11
CA ILE A 118 2.57 -2.49 9.23
C ILE A 118 2.49 -3.94 8.74
N SER A 119 3.48 -4.76 9.04
CA SER A 119 3.57 -6.18 8.71
C SER A 119 4.57 -6.87 9.64
N GLN A 120 4.55 -8.18 9.67
CA GLN A 120 5.57 -8.95 10.39
C GLN A 120 6.96 -8.71 9.78
N ALA A 121 7.06 -8.64 8.46
CA ALA A 121 8.32 -8.33 7.78
C ALA A 121 8.95 -7.00 8.25
N VAL A 122 8.12 -5.96 8.44
CA VAL A 122 8.60 -4.68 8.98
C VAL A 122 8.92 -4.77 10.47
N ALA A 123 8.21 -5.59 11.24
CA ALA A 123 8.51 -5.81 12.65
C ALA A 123 9.85 -6.53 12.83
N ASP A 124 10.11 -7.57 12.04
CA ASP A 124 11.38 -8.31 12.06
C ASP A 124 12.55 -7.40 11.69
N PHE A 125 12.40 -6.59 10.63
CA PHE A 125 13.39 -5.57 10.25
C PHE A 125 13.65 -4.55 11.38
N THR A 126 12.60 -4.15 12.11
CA THR A 126 12.70 -3.22 13.25
C THR A 126 13.42 -3.89 14.42
N LYS A 127 13.14 -5.15 14.66
CA LYS A 127 13.79 -5.98 15.69
C LYS A 127 15.28 -6.19 15.43
N ASP A 128 15.66 -6.40 14.17
CA ASP A 128 17.07 -6.50 13.77
C ASP A 128 17.85 -5.19 14.03
N GLN A 129 17.15 -4.06 14.12
CA GLN A 129 17.72 -2.77 14.55
C GLN A 129 17.73 -2.59 16.08
N GLY A 130 17.30 -3.59 16.85
CA GLY A 130 17.26 -3.58 18.32
C GLY A 130 16.02 -2.97 18.95
N PHE A 131 14.90 -2.84 18.19
CA PHE A 131 13.66 -2.25 18.68
C PHE A 131 12.46 -3.19 18.51
N GLU A 132 11.63 -3.29 19.53
CA GLU A 132 10.37 -4.03 19.46
C GLU A 132 9.23 -3.13 18.95
N SER A 133 8.31 -3.72 18.19
CA SER A 133 7.12 -3.05 17.70
C SER A 133 5.89 -3.94 17.76
N VAL A 134 4.71 -3.34 17.86
CA VAL A 134 3.44 -4.05 17.72
C VAL A 134 3.07 -4.14 16.25
N VAL A 135 2.70 -5.32 15.77
CA VAL A 135 2.24 -5.49 14.39
C VAL A 135 0.77 -5.12 14.27
N ILE A 136 0.49 -4.09 13.49
CA ILE A 136 -0.85 -3.71 13.07
C ILE A 136 -0.84 -3.60 11.55
N PRO A 137 -1.38 -4.58 10.83
CA PRO A 137 -1.42 -4.55 9.37
C PRO A 137 -2.15 -3.32 8.85
N ASN A 138 -1.70 -2.84 7.69
CA ASN A 138 -2.39 -1.77 6.99
C ASN A 138 -3.84 -2.16 6.67
N GLY A 139 -4.74 -1.18 6.77
CA GLY A 139 -6.14 -1.35 6.44
C GLY A 139 -6.49 -0.78 5.07
N ILE A 140 -7.46 -1.42 4.41
CA ILE A 140 -8.04 -0.97 3.14
C ILE A 140 -9.55 -0.77 3.29
N ARG A 141 -10.14 0.04 2.42
CA ARG A 141 -11.59 0.31 2.39
C ARG A 141 -12.30 -0.79 1.60
N VAL A 142 -12.48 -1.97 2.22
CA VAL A 142 -13.17 -3.11 1.60
C VAL A 142 -14.59 -2.73 1.16
N ASP A 143 -15.26 -1.86 1.91
CA ASP A 143 -16.59 -1.36 1.63
C ASP A 143 -16.71 -0.52 0.34
N LEU A 144 -15.62 0.07 -0.14
CA LEU A 144 -15.58 0.87 -1.37
C LEU A 144 -15.20 0.06 -2.61
N ILE A 145 -14.68 -1.15 -2.44
CA ILE A 145 -14.24 -2.00 -3.56
C ILE A 145 -15.47 -2.68 -4.17
N ARG A 146 -15.70 -2.44 -5.46
CA ARG A 146 -16.86 -2.97 -6.16
C ARG A 146 -16.65 -4.40 -6.63
N HIS A 147 -17.71 -5.17 -6.55
CA HIS A 147 -17.83 -6.48 -7.19
C HIS A 147 -18.78 -6.34 -8.37
N SER A 148 -18.33 -6.63 -9.59
CA SER A 148 -19.16 -6.63 -10.78
C SER A 148 -19.44 -8.08 -11.22
N ALA A 149 -20.68 -8.36 -11.58
CA ALA A 149 -21.05 -9.65 -12.17
C ALA A 149 -20.68 -9.74 -13.67
N SER A 150 -20.45 -8.60 -14.33
CA SER A 150 -20.08 -8.53 -15.75
C SER A 150 -18.66 -8.01 -15.89
N LYS A 151 -17.80 -8.75 -16.61
CA LYS A 151 -16.46 -8.27 -16.99
C LYS A 151 -16.57 -7.13 -17.99
N LYS A 152 -15.65 -6.18 -17.91
CA LYS A 152 -15.55 -5.06 -18.86
C LYS A 152 -15.01 -5.49 -20.23
N PHE A 153 -14.17 -6.51 -20.25
CA PHE A 153 -13.47 -6.97 -21.45
C PHE A 153 -14.26 -8.13 -22.08
N ASP A 154 -14.57 -8.00 -23.39
CA ASP A 154 -15.32 -8.99 -24.18
C ASP A 154 -14.55 -9.26 -25.50
N ASP A 155 -13.24 -9.40 -25.40
CA ASP A 155 -12.34 -9.64 -26.53
C ASP A 155 -11.77 -11.07 -26.56
N GLY A 156 -12.23 -11.93 -25.64
CA GLY A 156 -11.78 -13.32 -25.52
C GLY A 156 -10.37 -13.49 -24.95
N LYS A 157 -9.75 -12.42 -24.46
CA LYS A 157 -8.44 -12.47 -23.82
C LYS A 157 -8.56 -12.52 -22.29
N LEU A 158 -7.51 -13.02 -21.64
CA LEU A 158 -7.31 -12.83 -20.20
C LEU A 158 -6.64 -11.48 -19.94
N HIS A 159 -7.15 -10.73 -19.00
CA HIS A 159 -6.64 -9.42 -18.62
C HIS A 159 -5.93 -9.49 -17.27
N PHE A 160 -4.62 -9.24 -17.27
CA PHE A 160 -3.79 -9.18 -16.07
C PHE A 160 -3.52 -7.72 -15.71
N ILE A 161 -3.34 -7.45 -14.42
CA ILE A 161 -3.09 -6.09 -13.93
C ILE A 161 -2.01 -6.08 -12.86
N GLN A 162 -1.17 -5.06 -12.91
CA GLN A 162 -0.33 -4.59 -11.80
C GLN A 162 -0.68 -3.14 -11.49
N VAL A 163 -0.83 -2.80 -10.21
CA VAL A 163 -1.06 -1.42 -9.76
C VAL A 163 0.09 -1.02 -8.84
N SER A 164 1.01 -0.21 -9.35
CA SER A 164 2.17 0.25 -8.60
C SER A 164 2.84 1.44 -9.27
N ARG A 165 3.74 2.13 -8.58
CA ARG A 165 4.68 3.03 -9.25
C ARG A 165 5.54 2.24 -10.24
N LEU A 166 5.87 2.85 -11.36
CA LEU A 166 6.83 2.29 -12.32
C LEU A 166 8.26 2.56 -11.81
N GLU A 167 8.70 1.72 -10.90
CA GLU A 167 9.96 1.79 -10.18
C GLU A 167 10.52 0.36 -10.07
N MET A 168 11.36 -0.02 -11.04
CA MET A 168 11.87 -1.39 -11.14
C MET A 168 12.62 -1.86 -9.91
N ALA A 169 13.40 -0.96 -9.30
CA ALA A 169 14.19 -1.28 -8.11
C ALA A 169 13.33 -1.85 -6.96
N ALA A 170 12.07 -1.43 -6.86
CA ALA A 170 11.15 -1.90 -5.83
C ALA A 170 10.05 -2.81 -6.38
N LYS A 171 9.52 -2.54 -7.58
CA LYS A 171 8.27 -3.16 -8.11
C LYS A 171 8.51 -4.19 -9.22
N ALA A 172 9.73 -4.33 -9.70
CA ALA A 172 10.21 -5.40 -10.59
C ALA A 172 9.35 -5.65 -11.84
N GLN A 173 8.84 -4.59 -12.48
CA GLN A 173 8.09 -4.71 -13.75
C GLN A 173 8.91 -5.40 -14.84
N ASP A 174 10.23 -5.22 -14.83
CA ASP A 174 11.15 -5.85 -15.77
C ASP A 174 11.16 -7.39 -15.66
N VAL A 175 11.02 -7.93 -14.45
CA VAL A 175 10.89 -9.38 -14.20
C VAL A 175 9.60 -9.89 -14.85
N LEU A 176 8.48 -9.19 -14.65
CA LEU A 176 7.20 -9.55 -15.22
C LEU A 176 7.22 -9.46 -16.75
N ILE A 177 7.74 -8.39 -17.34
CA ILE A 177 7.86 -8.24 -18.80
C ILE A 177 8.68 -9.38 -19.42
N LYS A 178 9.81 -9.76 -18.78
CA LYS A 178 10.61 -10.92 -19.20
C LYS A 178 9.84 -12.24 -19.09
N ALA A 179 8.97 -12.40 -18.08
CA ALA A 179 8.11 -13.56 -17.93
C ALA A 179 7.04 -13.60 -19.04
N LEU A 180 6.42 -12.46 -19.37
CA LEU A 180 5.45 -12.38 -20.48
C LEU A 180 6.07 -12.76 -21.83
N ALA A 181 7.32 -12.37 -22.07
CA ALA A 181 8.07 -12.78 -23.27
C ALA A 181 8.25 -14.31 -23.33
N LYS A 182 8.53 -14.97 -22.20
CA LYS A 182 8.61 -16.43 -22.13
C LYS A 182 7.25 -17.08 -22.39
N VAL A 183 6.15 -16.53 -21.87
CA VAL A 183 4.78 -17.00 -22.13
C VAL A 183 4.45 -16.87 -23.62
N LYS A 184 4.77 -15.72 -24.25
CA LYS A 184 4.60 -15.51 -25.71
C LYS A 184 5.41 -16.54 -26.52
N ASN A 185 6.68 -16.78 -26.15
CA ASN A 185 7.56 -17.74 -26.82
C ASN A 185 7.09 -19.19 -26.65
N ALA A 186 6.29 -19.51 -25.64
CA ALA A 186 5.60 -20.79 -25.50
C ALA A 186 4.33 -20.89 -26.36
N GLY A 187 4.05 -19.90 -27.22
CA GLY A 187 2.92 -19.87 -28.13
C GLY A 187 1.61 -19.34 -27.53
N VAL A 188 1.63 -18.75 -26.34
CA VAL A 188 0.43 -18.23 -25.68
C VAL A 188 0.40 -16.71 -25.81
N THR A 189 -0.65 -16.20 -26.50
CA THR A 189 -0.82 -14.76 -26.82
C THR A 189 -2.22 -14.21 -26.51
N ASN A 190 -3.13 -15.05 -26.01
CA ASN A 190 -4.51 -14.65 -25.71
C ASN A 190 -4.65 -13.98 -24.34
N PHE A 191 -3.73 -13.07 -24.01
CA PHE A 191 -3.80 -12.26 -22.80
C PHE A 191 -3.39 -10.82 -23.08
N GLN A 192 -3.70 -9.92 -22.14
CA GLN A 192 -3.25 -8.53 -22.13
C GLN A 192 -2.81 -8.19 -20.72
N MET A 193 -1.61 -7.60 -20.58
CA MET A 193 -1.08 -7.09 -19.32
C MET A 193 -1.26 -5.58 -19.23
N HIS A 194 -1.82 -5.11 -18.12
CA HIS A 194 -2.04 -3.70 -17.83
C HIS A 194 -1.16 -3.24 -16.67
N PHE A 195 -0.27 -2.30 -16.91
CA PHE A 195 0.49 -1.61 -15.88
C PHE A 195 -0.20 -0.30 -15.53
N VAL A 196 -0.74 -0.21 -14.31
CA VAL A 196 -1.39 0.99 -13.78
C VAL A 196 -0.44 1.69 -12.83
N GLY A 197 -0.07 2.92 -13.18
CA GLY A 197 0.84 3.76 -12.42
C GLY A 197 1.70 4.62 -13.32
N ASP A 198 2.50 5.47 -12.70
CA ASP A 198 3.54 6.30 -13.31
C ASP A 198 4.87 6.09 -12.57
N GLY A 199 5.95 6.55 -13.14
CA GLY A 199 7.28 6.48 -12.52
C GLY A 199 8.42 6.70 -13.50
N GLU A 200 9.61 6.83 -12.94
CA GLU A 200 10.84 7.16 -13.69
C GLU A 200 11.28 6.09 -14.68
N ASP A 201 10.87 4.84 -14.48
CA ASP A 201 11.27 3.72 -15.33
C ASP A 201 10.32 3.48 -16.53
N TYR A 202 9.32 4.36 -16.77
CA TYR A 202 8.36 4.16 -17.86
C TYR A 202 9.03 3.96 -19.23
N ASP A 203 9.95 4.84 -19.61
CA ASP A 203 10.61 4.78 -20.92
C ASP A 203 11.42 3.49 -21.08
N TYR A 204 12.18 3.12 -20.05
CA TYR A 204 12.93 1.87 -20.04
C TYR A 204 12.03 0.64 -20.17
N LEU A 205 10.93 0.58 -19.43
CA LEU A 205 10.00 -0.56 -19.46
C LEU A 205 9.30 -0.68 -20.82
N ASN A 206 8.95 0.44 -21.44
CA ASN A 206 8.37 0.47 -22.77
C ASN A 206 9.38 0.00 -23.85
N ASP A 207 10.63 0.42 -23.75
CA ASP A 207 11.71 -0.06 -24.62
C ASP A 207 12.00 -1.55 -24.40
N LEU A 208 11.96 -2.04 -23.16
CA LEU A 208 12.11 -3.46 -22.85
C LEU A 208 10.99 -4.30 -23.49
N CYS A 209 9.74 -3.81 -23.52
CA CYS A 209 8.64 -4.48 -24.20
C CYS A 209 8.95 -4.64 -25.71
N ARG A 210 9.46 -3.60 -26.37
CA ARG A 210 9.84 -3.65 -27.80
C ARG A 210 11.00 -4.60 -28.03
N GLN A 211 12.06 -4.55 -27.22
CA GLN A 211 13.22 -5.43 -27.32
C GLN A 211 12.85 -6.92 -27.20
N LEU A 212 11.86 -7.21 -26.36
CA LEU A 212 11.37 -8.57 -26.11
C LEU A 212 10.18 -8.95 -27.02
N ASN A 213 9.75 -8.05 -27.92
CA ASN A 213 8.61 -8.23 -28.84
C ASN A 213 7.30 -8.58 -28.09
N VAL A 214 6.98 -7.88 -27.02
CA VAL A 214 5.73 -8.06 -26.22
C VAL A 214 4.91 -6.79 -26.12
N GLU A 215 5.24 -5.73 -26.85
CA GLU A 215 4.52 -4.47 -26.86
C GLU A 215 3.05 -4.58 -27.26
N ASP A 216 2.70 -5.58 -28.04
CA ASP A 216 1.33 -5.93 -28.43
C ASP A 216 0.51 -6.57 -27.30
N LEU A 217 1.17 -7.09 -26.27
CA LEU A 217 0.58 -7.76 -25.10
C LEU A 217 0.61 -6.89 -23.84
N VAL A 218 1.15 -5.67 -23.90
CA VAL A 218 1.35 -4.80 -22.73
C VAL A 218 0.70 -3.44 -22.97
N THR A 219 -0.02 -2.94 -21.97
CA THR A 219 -0.59 -1.59 -21.95
C THR A 219 -0.14 -0.86 -20.70
N PHE A 220 0.41 0.34 -20.85
CA PHE A 220 0.67 1.26 -19.75
C PHE A 220 -0.51 2.22 -19.63
N GLU A 221 -1.28 2.10 -18.56
CA GLU A 221 -2.54 2.81 -18.33
C GLU A 221 -2.35 4.21 -17.72
N GLY A 222 -1.10 4.55 -17.35
CA GLY A 222 -0.83 5.73 -16.56
C GLY A 222 -1.40 5.63 -15.14
N ARG A 223 -1.34 6.73 -14.42
CA ARG A 223 -1.79 6.79 -13.03
C ARG A 223 -3.32 6.81 -12.93
N TRP A 224 -3.86 5.98 -12.04
CA TRP A 224 -5.27 6.00 -11.66
C TRP A 224 -5.46 6.48 -10.23
N GLU A 225 -6.56 7.19 -10.00
CA GLU A 225 -7.02 7.49 -8.65
C GLU A 225 -7.55 6.22 -7.97
N GLN A 226 -7.45 6.15 -6.65
CA GLN A 226 -7.87 4.98 -5.85
C GLN A 226 -9.31 4.56 -6.14
N GLN A 227 -10.24 5.51 -6.30
CA GLN A 227 -11.64 5.22 -6.60
C GLN A 227 -11.80 4.49 -7.95
N LYS A 228 -10.99 4.88 -8.96
CA LYS A 228 -10.98 4.21 -10.26
C LYS A 228 -10.43 2.78 -10.12
N ILE A 229 -9.35 2.58 -9.33
CA ILE A 229 -8.80 1.25 -9.03
C ILE A 229 -9.88 0.38 -8.39
N TYR A 230 -10.52 0.84 -7.33
CA TYR A 230 -11.57 0.12 -6.59
C TYR A 230 -12.78 -0.25 -7.45
N SER A 231 -13.10 0.56 -8.47
CA SER A 231 -14.22 0.29 -9.37
C SER A 231 -13.89 -0.67 -10.51
N LEU A 232 -12.60 -0.82 -10.87
CA LEU A 232 -12.19 -1.55 -12.07
C LEU A 232 -11.44 -2.85 -11.79
N LEU A 233 -10.83 -3.02 -10.61
CA LEU A 233 -10.05 -4.23 -10.29
C LEU A 233 -10.80 -5.53 -10.57
N THR A 234 -12.07 -5.60 -10.21
CA THR A 234 -12.91 -6.79 -10.40
C THR A 234 -13.07 -7.23 -11.87
N ASN A 235 -12.68 -6.40 -12.85
CA ASN A 235 -12.74 -6.73 -14.26
C ASN A 235 -11.57 -7.59 -14.75
N TYR A 236 -10.50 -7.69 -13.96
CA TYR A 236 -9.28 -8.40 -14.33
C TYR A 236 -9.29 -9.85 -13.87
N ASP A 237 -8.58 -10.69 -14.61
CA ASP A 237 -8.49 -12.12 -14.35
C ASP A 237 -7.43 -12.49 -13.33
N LEU A 238 -6.33 -11.71 -13.28
CA LEU A 238 -5.22 -11.93 -12.38
C LEU A 238 -4.55 -10.60 -12.03
N PHE A 239 -4.30 -10.38 -10.76
CA PHE A 239 -3.45 -9.31 -10.25
C PHE A 239 -2.04 -9.86 -10.03
N ILE A 240 -1.00 -9.14 -10.47
CA ILE A 240 0.39 -9.59 -10.38
C ILE A 240 1.23 -8.54 -9.67
N GLN A 241 1.95 -8.94 -8.61
CA GLN A 241 2.87 -8.07 -7.89
C GLN A 241 4.24 -8.71 -7.76
N PRO A 242 5.17 -8.44 -8.70
CA PRO A 242 6.49 -9.07 -8.74
C PRO A 242 7.54 -8.39 -7.86
N SER A 243 7.16 -7.60 -6.88
CA SER A 243 8.02 -6.69 -6.11
C SER A 243 9.30 -7.35 -5.60
N ARG A 244 10.42 -6.60 -5.67
CA ARG A 244 11.69 -6.88 -4.97
C ARG A 244 11.65 -6.41 -3.53
N ASN A 245 10.86 -5.36 -3.28
CA ASN A 245 10.75 -4.76 -1.96
C ASN A 245 9.31 -4.27 -1.72
N GLU A 246 8.75 -4.70 -0.61
CA GLU A 246 7.39 -4.34 -0.21
C GLU A 246 7.31 -4.28 1.33
N GLY A 247 6.66 -3.24 1.84
CA GLY A 247 6.42 -3.14 3.28
C GLY A 247 5.18 -3.88 3.76
N PHE A 248 4.17 -4.02 2.88
CA PHE A 248 2.93 -4.74 3.15
C PHE A 248 2.33 -5.34 1.88
N GLY A 249 1.95 -4.50 0.92
CA GLY A 249 1.25 -4.93 -0.30
C GLY A 249 -0.23 -4.53 -0.30
N LEU A 250 -0.51 -3.24 -0.07
CA LEU A 250 -1.89 -2.71 -0.08
C LEU A 250 -2.66 -3.13 -1.34
N THR A 251 -2.05 -3.02 -2.51
CA THR A 251 -2.69 -3.36 -3.80
C THR A 251 -2.95 -4.85 -3.97
N ILE A 252 -2.17 -5.72 -3.31
CA ILE A 252 -2.45 -7.17 -3.23
C ILE A 252 -3.74 -7.39 -2.42
N ALA A 253 -3.83 -6.78 -1.23
CA ALA A 253 -5.04 -6.86 -0.40
C ALA A 253 -6.27 -6.25 -1.10
N GLU A 254 -6.11 -5.15 -1.85
CA GLU A 254 -7.16 -4.54 -2.66
C GLU A 254 -7.65 -5.48 -3.77
N ALA A 255 -6.73 -6.19 -4.45
CA ALA A 255 -7.09 -7.18 -5.46
C ALA A 255 -7.83 -8.38 -4.86
N MET A 256 -7.36 -8.91 -3.73
CA MET A 256 -8.06 -9.97 -2.99
C MET A 256 -9.45 -9.51 -2.53
N ALA A 257 -9.58 -8.26 -2.07
CA ALA A 257 -10.88 -7.67 -1.72
C ALA A 257 -11.80 -7.49 -2.94
N ALA A 258 -11.25 -7.27 -4.14
CA ALA A 258 -11.99 -7.22 -5.40
C ALA A 258 -12.36 -8.62 -5.94
N LYS A 259 -12.03 -9.68 -5.21
CA LYS A 259 -12.18 -11.09 -5.65
C LYS A 259 -11.42 -11.40 -6.94
N VAL A 260 -10.23 -10.82 -7.09
CA VAL A 260 -9.29 -11.10 -8.17
C VAL A 260 -8.20 -12.02 -7.63
N PRO A 261 -7.90 -13.15 -8.30
CA PRO A 261 -6.74 -13.99 -7.96
C PRO A 261 -5.46 -13.16 -7.97
N VAL A 262 -4.51 -13.50 -7.11
CA VAL A 262 -3.23 -12.79 -7.02
C VAL A 262 -2.05 -13.72 -7.27
N LEU A 263 -1.03 -13.21 -7.95
CA LEU A 263 0.29 -13.83 -8.13
C LEU A 263 1.36 -12.84 -7.64
N VAL A 264 2.15 -13.24 -6.66
CA VAL A 264 3.13 -12.37 -6.03
C VAL A 264 4.52 -12.99 -6.02
N SER A 265 5.58 -12.18 -5.90
CA SER A 265 6.91 -12.70 -5.57
C SER A 265 6.95 -13.24 -4.15
N ASP A 266 7.78 -14.25 -3.88
CA ASP A 266 7.89 -14.94 -2.59
C ASP A 266 8.71 -14.19 -1.52
N ILE A 267 8.65 -12.86 -1.55
CA ILE A 267 9.25 -12.03 -0.49
C ILE A 267 8.32 -11.90 0.73
N PRO A 268 8.87 -11.63 1.94
CA PRO A 268 8.13 -11.76 3.19
C PRO A 268 6.78 -11.07 3.25
N ALA A 269 6.68 -9.77 2.92
CA ALA A 269 5.45 -9.02 3.09
C ALA A 269 4.32 -9.44 2.12
N PRO A 270 4.52 -9.64 0.81
CA PRO A 270 3.52 -10.26 -0.07
C PRO A 270 3.09 -11.65 0.36
N MET A 271 4.03 -12.49 0.82
CA MET A 271 3.71 -13.84 1.34
C MET A 271 2.83 -13.79 2.58
N GLU A 272 3.09 -12.85 3.51
CA GLU A 272 2.21 -12.60 4.66
C GLU A 272 0.78 -12.25 4.24
N VAL A 273 0.61 -11.39 3.20
CA VAL A 273 -0.72 -10.97 2.73
C VAL A 273 -1.51 -12.14 2.14
N ILE A 274 -0.84 -13.05 1.44
CA ILE A 274 -1.48 -14.25 0.85
C ILE A 274 -1.45 -15.47 1.77
N ASP A 275 -1.12 -15.28 3.05
CA ASP A 275 -1.05 -16.34 4.07
C ASP A 275 -0.22 -17.54 3.58
N ASP A 276 1.06 -17.25 3.29
CA ASP A 276 2.06 -18.22 2.83
C ASP A 276 1.63 -19.08 1.63
N GLY A 277 0.88 -18.48 0.70
CA GLY A 277 0.41 -19.13 -0.53
C GLY A 277 -0.96 -19.80 -0.41
N ARG A 278 -1.59 -19.81 0.75
CA ARG A 278 -2.94 -20.37 0.92
C ARG A 278 -4.00 -19.55 0.16
N LEU A 279 -3.83 -18.23 0.10
CA LEU A 279 -4.83 -17.29 -0.44
C LEU A 279 -4.46 -16.71 -1.81
N GLY A 280 -3.32 -17.07 -2.37
CA GLY A 280 -2.85 -16.60 -3.65
C GLY A 280 -1.74 -17.50 -4.21
N LEU A 281 -1.24 -17.16 -5.39
CA LEU A 281 -0.12 -17.83 -6.03
C LEU A 281 1.17 -17.04 -5.74
N SER A 282 2.30 -17.76 -5.67
CA SER A 282 3.62 -17.13 -5.57
C SER A 282 4.60 -17.70 -6.60
N PHE A 283 5.62 -16.92 -6.90
CA PHE A 283 6.77 -17.32 -7.72
C PHE A 283 8.06 -16.85 -7.06
N GLU A 284 9.16 -17.52 -7.39
CA GLU A 284 10.49 -17.20 -6.88
C GLU A 284 10.89 -15.77 -7.26
N ASN A 285 11.25 -14.97 -6.27
CA ASN A 285 11.65 -13.58 -6.47
C ASN A 285 12.77 -13.46 -7.52
N GLU A 286 12.68 -12.44 -8.38
CA GLU A 286 13.63 -12.18 -9.47
C GLU A 286 13.77 -13.33 -10.50
N ASN A 287 12.85 -14.31 -10.51
CA ASN A 287 12.87 -15.41 -11.46
C ASN A 287 11.77 -15.29 -12.54
N PRO A 288 12.07 -14.70 -13.72
CA PRO A 288 11.10 -14.62 -14.83
C PRO A 288 10.66 -15.96 -15.37
N ALA A 289 11.43 -17.03 -15.18
CA ALA A 289 11.09 -18.36 -15.69
C ALA A 289 10.00 -18.98 -14.80
N ASP A 290 10.15 -18.94 -13.48
CA ASP A 290 9.13 -19.42 -12.55
C ASP A 290 7.84 -18.58 -12.65
N CYS A 291 7.96 -17.24 -12.75
CA CYS A 291 6.81 -16.37 -12.99
C CYS A 291 6.05 -16.79 -14.27
N ALA A 292 6.76 -17.06 -15.37
CA ALA A 292 6.15 -17.53 -16.62
C ALA A 292 5.45 -18.90 -16.46
N GLU A 293 6.04 -19.81 -15.71
CA GLU A 293 5.44 -21.12 -15.40
C GLU A 293 4.11 -20.98 -14.64
N LYS A 294 4.10 -20.10 -13.60
CA LYS A 294 2.87 -19.79 -12.84
C LYS A 294 1.80 -19.16 -13.73
N LEU A 295 2.18 -18.22 -14.61
CA LEU A 295 1.27 -17.62 -15.59
C LEU A 295 0.69 -18.66 -16.55
N LEU A 296 1.52 -19.53 -17.15
CA LEU A 296 1.08 -20.60 -18.03
C LEU A 296 0.16 -21.58 -17.31
N SER A 297 0.45 -21.89 -16.05
CA SER A 297 -0.42 -22.73 -15.22
C SER A 297 -1.77 -22.07 -14.99
N PHE A 298 -1.79 -20.79 -14.63
CA PHE A 298 -3.02 -20.02 -14.43
C PHE A 298 -3.85 -19.93 -15.72
N ILE A 299 -3.22 -19.65 -16.87
CA ILE A 299 -3.92 -19.58 -18.16
C ILE A 299 -4.58 -20.91 -18.53
N ARG A 300 -3.94 -22.04 -18.22
CA ARG A 300 -4.48 -23.38 -18.50
C ARG A 300 -5.59 -23.84 -17.54
N ASN A 301 -5.40 -23.56 -16.24
CA ASN A 301 -6.26 -24.11 -15.20
C ASN A 301 -7.38 -23.15 -14.77
N GLY A 302 -7.25 -21.85 -15.09
CA GLY A 302 -8.17 -20.81 -14.66
C GLY A 302 -8.03 -20.46 -13.17
N ARG A 303 -8.97 -19.65 -12.69
CA ARG A 303 -9.03 -19.21 -11.30
C ARG A 303 -9.61 -20.30 -10.39
N ASN A 304 -9.14 -20.35 -9.16
CA ASN A 304 -9.72 -21.17 -8.10
C ASN A 304 -10.71 -20.31 -7.29
N ASP A 305 -12.01 -20.48 -7.55
CA ASP A 305 -13.06 -19.66 -6.92
C ASP A 305 -13.12 -19.82 -5.41
N LYS A 306 -12.80 -21.00 -4.86
CA LYS A 306 -12.72 -21.21 -3.42
C LYS A 306 -11.57 -20.40 -2.80
N GLN A 307 -10.39 -20.46 -3.39
CA GLN A 307 -9.24 -19.70 -2.92
C GLN A 307 -9.53 -18.19 -2.96
N VAL A 308 -10.18 -17.71 -4.02
CA VAL A 308 -10.56 -16.30 -4.17
C VAL A 308 -11.57 -15.87 -3.11
N GLU A 309 -12.56 -16.71 -2.81
CA GLU A 309 -13.53 -16.40 -1.73
C GLU A 309 -12.87 -16.42 -0.36
N ASP A 310 -12.02 -17.41 -0.08
CA ASP A 310 -11.26 -17.51 1.17
C ASP A 310 -10.35 -16.27 1.35
N ALA A 311 -9.69 -15.80 0.26
CA ALA A 311 -8.88 -14.60 0.23
C ALA A 311 -9.70 -13.34 0.55
N TYR A 312 -10.86 -13.18 -0.05
CA TYR A 312 -11.79 -12.07 0.23
C TYR A 312 -12.22 -12.04 1.70
N GLN A 313 -12.62 -13.18 2.26
CA GLN A 313 -13.07 -13.27 3.65
C GLN A 313 -11.92 -12.97 4.62
N TYR A 314 -10.71 -13.42 4.29
CA TYR A 314 -9.52 -13.12 5.08
C TYR A 314 -9.22 -11.63 5.10
N VAL A 315 -9.17 -10.98 3.95
CA VAL A 315 -8.95 -9.52 3.85
C VAL A 315 -10.01 -8.75 4.62
N LYS A 316 -11.27 -9.11 4.47
CA LYS A 316 -12.39 -8.45 5.17
C LYS A 316 -12.26 -8.56 6.70
N SER A 317 -11.76 -9.68 7.21
CA SER A 317 -11.64 -9.91 8.66
C SER A 317 -10.32 -9.41 9.26
N HIS A 318 -9.26 -9.25 8.47
CA HIS A 318 -7.92 -8.90 8.95
C HIS A 318 -7.40 -7.55 8.47
N TYR A 319 -7.76 -7.13 7.25
CA TYR A 319 -7.23 -5.95 6.59
C TYR A 319 -8.29 -4.88 6.27
N ASP A 320 -9.54 -5.03 6.71
CA ASP A 320 -10.50 -3.94 6.66
C ASP A 320 -10.02 -2.77 7.53
N VAL A 321 -10.13 -1.55 7.04
CA VAL A 321 -9.66 -0.35 7.73
C VAL A 321 -10.27 -0.18 9.13
N SER A 322 -11.49 -0.66 9.35
CA SER A 322 -12.14 -0.62 10.66
C SER A 322 -11.45 -1.53 11.69
N VAL A 323 -10.92 -2.66 11.24
CA VAL A 323 -10.11 -3.58 12.08
C VAL A 323 -8.79 -2.92 12.45
N THR A 324 -8.10 -2.35 11.48
CA THR A 324 -6.85 -1.62 11.70
C THR A 324 -7.04 -0.43 12.64
N ALA A 325 -8.04 0.42 12.38
CA ALA A 325 -8.34 1.58 13.20
C ALA A 325 -8.65 1.20 14.66
N ARG A 326 -9.40 0.10 14.89
CA ARG A 326 -9.69 -0.41 16.24
C ARG A 326 -8.42 -0.86 16.95
N LYS A 327 -7.53 -1.62 16.29
CA LYS A 327 -6.24 -2.04 16.86
C LYS A 327 -5.38 -0.84 17.28
N TYR A 328 -5.34 0.22 16.48
CA TYR A 328 -4.66 1.47 16.86
C TYR A 328 -5.26 2.08 18.13
N ILE A 329 -6.59 2.16 18.23
CA ILE A 329 -7.28 2.69 19.43
C ILE A 329 -6.99 1.83 20.67
N GLU A 330 -6.89 0.50 20.52
CA GLU A 330 -6.52 -0.41 21.62
C GLU A 330 -5.10 -0.10 22.14
N VAL A 331 -4.14 0.11 21.24
CA VAL A 331 -2.79 0.54 21.59
C VAL A 331 -2.80 1.91 22.29
N TYR A 332 -3.56 2.89 21.78
CA TYR A 332 -3.65 4.20 22.43
C TYR A 332 -4.20 4.11 23.85
N LYS A 333 -5.27 3.31 24.03
CA LYS A 333 -5.88 3.11 25.35
C LYS A 333 -4.93 2.40 26.33
N SER A 334 -4.10 1.47 25.87
CA SER A 334 -3.11 0.82 26.75
C SER A 334 -2.06 1.83 27.24
N ILE A 335 -1.55 2.66 26.33
CA ILE A 335 -0.53 3.67 26.63
C ILE A 335 -1.05 4.74 27.62
N LEU A 336 -2.32 5.13 27.50
CA LEU A 336 -2.93 6.16 28.38
C LEU A 336 -3.29 5.64 29.79
N LYS A 337 -3.33 4.33 30.00
CA LYS A 337 -3.58 3.72 31.32
C LYS A 337 -2.32 3.53 32.16
N GLU A 338 -1.15 3.54 31.53
CA GLU A 338 0.17 3.49 32.16
C GLU A 338 0.62 4.88 32.66
#